data_74d8001b8c4da13a7ded9d48dbad7791
#
_entry.id   74d8001b8c4da13a7ded9d48dbad7791
#
_cell.length_a   1.000
_cell.length_b   1.000
_cell.length_c   1.000
_cell.angle_alpha   90.00
_cell.angle_beta   90.00
_cell.angle_gamma   90.00
#
_symmetry.space_group_name_H-M   'P 1'
#
loop_
_entity.id
_entity.type
_entity.pdbx_description
1 polymer ?
#
loop_
_entity_poly.entity_id
_entity_poly.type
_entity_poly.pdbx_seq_one_letter_code
_entity_poly.pdbx_strand_id
1 'polypeptide(L)'
;MKVTIGTAPDSWGVWFPDDPRQMPWQRFLDEVAEAGYEWIELGPYGYLPTDLSVLRRELDKRGLKVSGSFIIGDPANPATGWPKLERELRGLGPTLQGLGANFLALIEELYTDQRTGEPVAPVHLDKAGFQRLVDTTHRLAETARADYGLTLVFHTHAETHVQYEDEIEAFLDATEPELVSVLLDTGHHAYAGGDPVAFMRKHHSRIPYLHLKNVDSEVRAKVAAAKIPFAQAVAMGMFVEPARGVVDFAAFRDALRDVAYVGYGIVEQDMFPAPFDKPLPIAKRTLAYLRQIGIG
;
A
#
# COMPACT_ATOMS: atom_id res chain seq x y z
N MET A 1 -18.13 4.01 -12.49
CA MET A 1 -16.84 4.16 -11.82
C MET A 1 -16.92 5.28 -10.80
N LYS A 2 -16.46 5.03 -9.57
CA LYS A 2 -16.28 6.04 -8.53
C LYS A 2 -15.01 5.70 -7.75
N VAL A 3 -13.96 6.48 -7.94
CA VAL A 3 -12.70 6.32 -7.21
C VAL A 3 -12.59 7.44 -6.18
N THR A 4 -12.52 7.10 -4.91
CA THR A 4 -12.23 8.05 -3.83
C THR A 4 -10.72 8.17 -3.72
N ILE A 5 -10.17 9.32 -4.16
CA ILE A 5 -8.71 9.52 -4.16
C ILE A 5 -8.25 9.93 -2.76
N GLY A 6 -7.20 9.25 -2.31
CA GLY A 6 -6.41 9.58 -1.11
C GLY A 6 -4.92 9.56 -1.40
N THR A 7 -4.13 9.70 -0.34
CA THR A 7 -2.67 9.54 -0.38
C THR A 7 -2.14 8.96 0.93
N ALA A 8 -0.85 8.60 0.97
CA ALA A 8 -0.23 7.97 2.12
C ALA A 8 1.13 8.63 2.47
N PRO A 9 1.62 8.47 3.71
CA PRO A 9 2.85 9.11 4.18
C PRO A 9 4.13 8.70 3.44
N ASP A 10 4.16 7.53 2.80
CA ASP A 10 5.29 7.07 1.97
C ASP A 10 5.60 8.02 0.81
N SER A 11 4.57 8.68 0.25
CA SER A 11 4.72 9.76 -0.73
C SER A 11 5.38 11.02 -0.17
N TRP A 12 5.55 11.11 1.15
CA TRP A 12 6.30 12.14 1.86
C TRP A 12 7.62 11.61 2.47
N GLY A 13 8.04 10.43 2.04
CA GLY A 13 9.28 9.82 2.50
C GLY A 13 9.20 9.20 3.89
N VAL A 14 8.04 8.71 4.28
CA VAL A 14 7.79 8.11 5.60
C VAL A 14 7.66 6.61 5.48
N TRP A 15 8.67 5.88 5.99
CA TRP A 15 8.70 4.41 6.00
C TRP A 15 8.69 3.81 7.41
N PHE A 16 9.13 4.61 8.38
CA PHE A 16 9.28 4.16 9.77
C PHE A 16 8.51 5.09 10.72
N PRO A 17 8.11 4.62 11.89
CA PRO A 17 7.35 5.47 12.82
C PRO A 17 8.18 6.64 13.39
N ASP A 18 9.50 6.51 13.50
CA ASP A 18 10.36 7.39 14.29
C ASP A 18 11.70 7.76 13.63
N ASP A 19 11.87 7.60 12.31
CA ASP A 19 13.13 7.98 11.65
C ASP A 19 13.24 9.51 11.52
N PRO A 20 14.29 10.14 12.05
CA PRO A 20 14.42 11.61 12.07
C PRO A 20 14.65 12.24 10.68
N ARG A 21 14.91 11.44 9.65
CA ARG A 21 15.07 11.91 8.26
C ARG A 21 13.75 12.11 7.55
N GLN A 22 12.65 11.67 8.15
CA GLN A 22 11.32 11.70 7.57
C GLN A 22 10.61 13.04 7.83
N MET A 23 9.61 13.31 6.98
CA MET A 23 8.74 14.46 7.14
C MET A 23 8.06 14.44 8.51
N PRO A 24 8.09 15.54 9.30
CA PRO A 24 7.30 15.63 10.53
C PRO A 24 5.80 15.49 10.22
N TRP A 25 5.07 14.73 11.03
CA TRP A 25 3.67 14.38 10.75
C TRP A 25 2.73 15.60 10.63
N GLN A 26 2.99 16.68 11.40
CA GLN A 26 2.20 17.90 11.30
C GLN A 26 2.30 18.51 9.91
N ARG A 27 3.53 18.59 9.39
CA ARG A 27 3.80 19.12 8.05
C ARG A 27 3.23 18.20 6.98
N PHE A 28 3.32 16.88 7.13
CA PHE A 28 2.67 15.93 6.23
C PHE A 28 1.16 16.21 6.12
N LEU A 29 0.45 16.29 7.25
CA LEU A 29 -0.99 16.55 7.24
C LEU A 29 -1.34 17.93 6.64
N ASP A 30 -0.54 18.96 6.93
CA ASP A 30 -0.72 20.29 6.35
C ASP A 30 -0.55 20.26 4.83
N GLU A 31 0.50 19.61 4.32
CA GLU A 31 0.80 19.51 2.89
C GLU A 31 -0.21 18.63 2.14
N VAL A 32 -0.73 17.57 2.75
CA VAL A 32 -1.81 16.74 2.18
C VAL A 32 -3.07 17.59 1.95
N ALA A 33 -3.48 18.35 2.95
CA ALA A 33 -4.63 19.25 2.85
C ALA A 33 -4.38 20.36 1.81
N GLU A 34 -3.18 20.97 1.80
CA GLU A 34 -2.78 21.97 0.82
C GLU A 34 -2.74 21.42 -0.61
N ALA A 35 -2.36 20.15 -0.80
CA ALA A 35 -2.39 19.50 -2.10
C ALA A 35 -3.81 19.23 -2.62
N GLY A 36 -4.81 19.27 -1.74
CA GLY A 36 -6.23 19.09 -2.09
C GLY A 36 -6.74 17.66 -1.95
N TYR A 37 -6.07 16.81 -1.20
CA TYR A 37 -6.57 15.51 -0.81
C TYR A 37 -7.50 15.61 0.40
N GLU A 38 -8.52 14.78 0.43
CA GLU A 38 -9.46 14.66 1.56
C GLU A 38 -9.30 13.33 2.32
N TRP A 39 -8.63 12.35 1.72
CA TRP A 39 -8.46 11.01 2.27
C TRP A 39 -7.01 10.64 2.39
N ILE A 40 -6.69 9.93 3.49
CA ILE A 40 -5.35 9.40 3.73
C ILE A 40 -5.39 7.96 4.21
N GLU A 41 -4.31 7.22 3.98
CA GLU A 41 -3.86 6.14 4.84
C GLU A 41 -3.03 6.69 5.99
N LEU A 42 -3.04 6.00 7.16
CA LEU A 42 -2.30 6.51 8.33
C LEU A 42 -0.78 6.28 8.22
N GLY A 43 -0.36 5.31 7.37
CA GLY A 43 1.04 4.91 7.27
C GLY A 43 1.50 4.07 8.48
N PRO A 44 2.82 4.03 8.77
CA PRO A 44 3.36 3.20 9.85
C PRO A 44 2.83 3.65 11.21
N TYR A 45 2.33 2.66 11.98
CA TYR A 45 1.75 2.93 13.32
C TYR A 45 2.79 3.59 14.24
N GLY A 46 2.41 4.73 14.81
CA GLY A 46 3.30 5.55 15.65
C GLY A 46 3.90 6.78 14.95
N TYR A 47 3.82 6.87 13.62
CA TYR A 47 4.20 8.10 12.91
C TYR A 47 3.21 9.24 13.19
N LEU A 48 1.92 9.00 13.01
CA LEU A 48 0.86 9.90 13.45
C LEU A 48 0.57 9.68 14.94
N PRO A 49 -0.07 10.65 15.64
CA PRO A 49 -0.46 10.47 17.04
C PRO A 49 -1.27 9.19 17.25
N THR A 50 -0.88 8.38 18.24
CA THR A 50 -1.58 7.14 18.59
C THR A 50 -2.77 7.36 19.53
N ASP A 51 -2.85 8.52 20.20
CA ASP A 51 -4.06 8.92 20.92
C ASP A 51 -5.14 9.31 19.91
N LEU A 52 -6.22 8.56 19.91
CA LEU A 52 -7.34 8.72 18.95
C LEU A 52 -7.97 10.13 19.03
N SER A 53 -8.06 10.72 20.22
CA SER A 53 -8.67 12.04 20.38
C SER A 53 -7.79 13.14 19.80
N VAL A 54 -6.48 13.01 19.96
CA VAL A 54 -5.47 13.91 19.37
C VAL A 54 -5.49 13.76 17.85
N LEU A 55 -5.40 12.52 17.35
CA LEU A 55 -5.37 12.25 15.92
C LEU A 55 -6.63 12.77 15.23
N ARG A 56 -7.82 12.46 15.76
CA ARG A 56 -9.10 12.94 15.22
C ARG A 56 -9.12 14.46 15.12
N ARG A 57 -8.76 15.18 16.20
CA ARG A 57 -8.71 16.64 16.19
C ARG A 57 -7.77 17.20 15.11
N GLU A 58 -6.61 16.57 14.92
CA GLU A 58 -5.65 17.03 13.90
C GLU A 58 -6.12 16.74 12.47
N LEU A 59 -6.84 15.65 12.27
CA LEU A 59 -7.51 15.32 10.98
C LEU A 59 -8.68 16.28 10.71
N ASP A 60 -9.58 16.46 11.68
CA ASP A 60 -10.76 17.33 11.56
C ASP A 60 -10.36 18.78 11.25
N LYS A 61 -9.31 19.28 11.91
CA LYS A 61 -8.76 20.62 11.65
C LYS A 61 -8.38 20.86 10.18
N ARG A 62 -8.09 19.79 9.45
CA ARG A 62 -7.64 19.82 8.03
C ARG A 62 -8.67 19.25 7.07
N GLY A 63 -9.82 18.82 7.57
CA GLY A 63 -10.86 18.18 6.75
C GLY A 63 -10.46 16.81 6.20
N LEU A 64 -9.49 16.12 6.83
CA LEU A 64 -8.97 14.84 6.38
C LEU A 64 -9.77 13.67 6.97
N LYS A 65 -9.95 12.64 6.17
CA LYS A 65 -10.61 11.38 6.50
C LYS A 65 -9.65 10.22 6.29
N VAL A 66 -9.89 9.10 6.97
CA VAL A 66 -9.03 7.92 6.90
C VAL A 66 -9.73 6.80 6.13
N SER A 67 -9.07 6.27 5.11
CA SER A 67 -9.54 5.11 4.33
C SER A 67 -9.14 3.79 5.00
N GLY A 68 -7.93 3.72 5.53
CA GLY A 68 -7.33 2.55 6.13
C GLY A 68 -5.93 2.82 6.67
N SER A 69 -5.24 1.74 6.97
CA SER A 69 -3.82 1.69 7.28
C SER A 69 -3.29 0.28 7.06
N PHE A 70 -2.01 0.05 7.30
CA PHE A 70 -1.40 -1.26 7.13
C PHE A 70 -0.75 -1.77 8.42
N ILE A 71 -0.59 -3.08 8.47
CA ILE A 71 0.31 -3.78 9.38
C ILE A 71 1.31 -4.60 8.58
N ILE A 72 2.51 -4.77 9.11
CA ILE A 72 3.59 -5.55 8.47
C ILE A 72 3.93 -6.76 9.31
N GLY A 73 3.98 -7.94 8.70
CA GLY A 73 4.39 -9.17 9.36
C GLY A 73 4.78 -10.26 8.39
N ASP A 74 5.25 -11.37 8.93
CA ASP A 74 5.54 -12.59 8.19
C ASP A 74 4.50 -13.66 8.52
N PRO A 75 3.35 -13.70 7.79
CA PRO A 75 2.28 -14.65 8.05
C PRO A 75 2.71 -16.12 7.84
N ALA A 76 3.77 -16.35 7.08
CA ALA A 76 4.32 -17.69 6.86
C ALA A 76 5.17 -18.20 8.04
N ASN A 77 5.61 -17.33 8.94
CA ASN A 77 6.46 -17.69 10.07
C ASN A 77 5.68 -18.43 11.16
N PRO A 78 6.04 -19.68 11.47
CA PRO A 78 5.27 -20.47 12.43
C PRO A 78 5.39 -19.99 13.89
N ALA A 79 6.45 -19.26 14.22
CA ALA A 79 6.72 -18.82 15.59
C ALA A 79 6.24 -17.39 15.87
N THR A 80 6.43 -16.48 14.93
CA THR A 80 6.22 -15.04 15.14
C THR A 80 5.08 -14.46 14.32
N GLY A 81 4.64 -15.13 13.25
CA GLY A 81 3.66 -14.61 12.29
C GLY A 81 2.37 -14.13 12.96
N TRP A 82 1.59 -15.06 13.51
CA TRP A 82 0.34 -14.68 14.19
C TRP A 82 0.57 -13.77 15.41
N PRO A 83 1.48 -14.08 16.37
CA PRO A 83 1.65 -13.22 17.55
C PRO A 83 2.02 -11.77 17.22
N LYS A 84 2.80 -11.55 16.16
CA LYS A 84 3.13 -10.20 15.70
C LYS A 84 1.90 -9.50 15.12
N LEU A 85 1.24 -10.15 14.14
CA LEU A 85 0.07 -9.57 13.46
C LEU A 85 -1.08 -9.28 14.43
N GLU A 86 -1.35 -10.17 15.38
CA GLU A 86 -2.36 -9.95 16.43
C GLU A 86 -2.03 -8.73 17.29
N ARG A 87 -0.78 -8.56 17.68
CA ARG A 87 -0.34 -7.39 18.46
C ARG A 87 -0.50 -6.09 17.66
N GLU A 88 -0.08 -6.08 16.40
CA GLU A 88 -0.23 -4.93 15.50
C GLU A 88 -1.71 -4.58 15.30
N LEU A 89 -2.56 -5.59 15.02
CA LEU A 89 -4.00 -5.41 14.89
C LEU A 89 -4.63 -4.83 16.16
N ARG A 90 -4.27 -5.34 17.34
CA ARG A 90 -4.78 -4.83 18.63
C ARG A 90 -4.33 -3.39 18.91
N GLY A 91 -3.17 -2.97 18.40
CA GLY A 91 -2.70 -1.60 18.50
C GLY A 91 -3.44 -0.65 17.57
N LEU A 92 -3.58 -1.03 16.30
CA LEU A 92 -4.12 -0.20 15.23
C LEU A 92 -5.65 -0.26 15.11
N GLY A 93 -6.25 -1.43 15.31
CA GLY A 93 -7.67 -1.70 15.06
C GLY A 93 -8.62 -0.73 15.76
N PRO A 94 -8.47 -0.44 17.07
CA PRO A 94 -9.31 0.55 17.77
C PRO A 94 -9.24 1.95 17.16
N THR A 95 -8.07 2.34 16.64
CA THR A 95 -7.87 3.64 15.98
C THR A 95 -8.62 3.69 14.65
N LEU A 96 -8.48 2.67 13.80
CA LEU A 96 -9.20 2.58 12.52
C LEU A 96 -10.71 2.56 12.74
N GLN A 97 -11.20 1.71 13.63
CA GLN A 97 -12.62 1.65 13.99
C GLN A 97 -13.12 3.01 14.49
N GLY A 98 -12.37 3.65 15.41
CA GLY A 98 -12.74 4.95 15.97
C GLY A 98 -12.76 6.07 14.93
N LEU A 99 -11.94 6.00 13.87
CA LEU A 99 -11.94 6.96 12.77
C LEU A 99 -12.93 6.63 11.66
N GLY A 100 -13.62 5.48 11.74
CA GLY A 100 -14.56 5.03 10.71
C GLY A 100 -13.87 4.55 9.44
N ALA A 101 -12.61 4.14 9.51
CA ALA A 101 -11.89 3.53 8.41
C ALA A 101 -12.41 2.12 8.14
N ASN A 102 -12.39 1.69 6.88
CA ASN A 102 -12.97 0.42 6.47
C ASN A 102 -11.94 -0.66 6.14
N PHE A 103 -10.68 -0.30 5.91
CA PHE A 103 -9.68 -1.20 5.38
C PHE A 103 -8.46 -1.34 6.30
N LEU A 104 -7.98 -2.58 6.38
CA LEU A 104 -6.69 -2.94 6.95
C LEU A 104 -5.87 -3.63 5.86
N ALA A 105 -4.75 -3.05 5.46
CA ALA A 105 -3.83 -3.72 4.56
C ALA A 105 -2.85 -4.61 5.35
N LEU A 106 -2.62 -5.82 4.87
CA LEU A 106 -1.51 -6.67 5.31
C LEU A 106 -0.40 -6.58 4.29
N ILE A 107 0.76 -6.10 4.71
CA ILE A 107 2.02 -6.16 3.94
C ILE A 107 2.87 -7.28 4.53
N GLU A 108 3.29 -8.21 3.69
CA GLU A 108 4.24 -9.23 4.10
C GLU A 108 5.62 -8.61 4.32
N GLU A 109 6.37 -9.07 5.33
CA GLU A 109 7.77 -8.65 5.49
C GLU A 109 8.58 -9.00 4.24
N LEU A 110 9.41 -8.08 3.79
CA LEU A 110 10.27 -8.30 2.63
C LEU A 110 11.31 -9.40 2.95
N TYR A 111 11.65 -10.19 1.95
CA TYR A 111 12.73 -11.16 2.09
C TYR A 111 14.13 -10.52 2.03
N THR A 112 14.22 -9.20 1.91
CA THR A 112 15.44 -8.40 2.06
C THR A 112 15.30 -7.38 3.19
N ASP A 113 16.39 -7.08 3.87
CA ASP A 113 16.44 -6.01 4.87
C ASP A 113 16.33 -4.63 4.20
N GLN A 114 15.36 -3.83 4.58
CA GLN A 114 15.11 -2.52 3.97
C GLN A 114 16.22 -1.48 4.17
N ARG A 115 17.15 -1.69 5.12
CA ARG A 115 18.25 -0.76 5.39
C ARG A 115 19.54 -1.17 4.67
N THR A 116 19.79 -2.48 4.61
CA THR A 116 21.05 -3.04 4.07
C THR A 116 20.90 -3.64 2.68
N GLY A 117 19.69 -4.11 2.33
CA GLY A 117 19.42 -4.87 1.10
C GLY A 117 19.87 -6.33 1.17
N GLU A 118 20.37 -6.81 2.33
CA GLU A 118 20.79 -8.19 2.48
C GLU A 118 19.58 -9.14 2.57
N PRO A 119 19.66 -10.36 2.00
CA PRO A 119 18.61 -11.34 2.15
C PRO A 119 18.43 -11.74 3.62
N VAL A 120 17.17 -11.73 4.11
CA VAL A 120 16.80 -12.12 5.48
C VAL A 120 15.86 -13.32 5.52
N ALA A 121 15.25 -13.68 4.38
CA ALA A 121 14.38 -14.84 4.23
C ALA A 121 14.56 -15.49 2.85
N PRO A 122 14.12 -16.75 2.64
CA PRO A 122 14.07 -17.38 1.33
C PRO A 122 13.15 -16.58 0.37
N VAL A 123 13.52 -16.48 -0.91
CA VAL A 123 12.72 -15.80 -1.95
C VAL A 123 11.40 -16.53 -2.23
N HIS A 124 11.36 -17.86 -2.03
CA HIS A 124 10.17 -18.67 -2.28
C HIS A 124 9.80 -19.46 -1.03
N LEU A 125 8.50 -19.55 -0.76
CA LEU A 125 7.95 -20.42 0.27
C LEU A 125 7.84 -21.86 -0.25
N ASP A 126 8.07 -22.81 0.65
CA ASP A 126 7.65 -24.18 0.41
C ASP A 126 6.12 -24.31 0.56
N LYS A 127 5.56 -25.45 0.19
CA LYS A 127 4.12 -25.70 0.28
C LYS A 127 3.56 -25.45 1.69
N ALA A 128 4.31 -25.82 2.73
CA ALA A 128 3.87 -25.64 4.10
C ALA A 128 3.93 -24.17 4.54
N GLY A 129 4.93 -23.41 4.08
CA GLY A 129 5.03 -21.97 4.27
C GLY A 129 3.88 -21.23 3.59
N PHE A 130 3.59 -21.56 2.34
CA PHE A 130 2.46 -20.96 1.62
C PHE A 130 1.11 -21.26 2.31
N GLN A 131 0.89 -22.50 2.77
CA GLN A 131 -0.33 -22.82 3.51
C GLN A 131 -0.44 -22.01 4.80
N ARG A 132 0.67 -21.84 5.55
CA ARG A 132 0.67 -21.01 6.77
C ARG A 132 0.37 -19.54 6.45
N LEU A 133 0.91 -19.01 5.35
CA LEU A 133 0.60 -17.66 4.87
C LEU A 133 -0.91 -17.49 4.66
N VAL A 134 -1.54 -18.41 3.95
CA VAL A 134 -2.99 -18.43 3.70
C VAL A 134 -3.79 -18.51 5.01
N ASP A 135 -3.48 -19.51 5.86
CA ASP A 135 -4.21 -19.75 7.11
C ASP A 135 -4.10 -18.55 8.07
N THR A 136 -2.91 -17.96 8.17
CA THR A 136 -2.67 -16.79 9.04
C THR A 136 -3.39 -15.55 8.49
N THR A 137 -3.43 -15.38 7.18
CA THR A 137 -4.15 -14.28 6.52
C THR A 137 -5.66 -14.42 6.75
N HIS A 138 -6.23 -15.63 6.63
CA HIS A 138 -7.64 -15.88 6.96
C HIS A 138 -7.95 -15.53 8.40
N ARG A 139 -7.13 -16.03 9.34
CA ARG A 139 -7.29 -15.73 10.77
C ARG A 139 -7.24 -14.22 11.05
N LEU A 140 -6.34 -13.51 10.39
CA LEU A 140 -6.25 -12.06 10.53
C LEU A 140 -7.50 -11.35 9.99
N ALA A 141 -8.01 -11.78 8.85
CA ALA A 141 -9.21 -11.22 8.22
C ALA A 141 -10.45 -11.43 9.11
N GLU A 142 -10.64 -12.65 9.64
CA GLU A 142 -11.72 -12.98 10.58
C GLU A 142 -11.65 -12.11 11.83
N THR A 143 -10.46 -11.99 12.44
CA THR A 143 -10.27 -11.20 13.66
C THR A 143 -10.48 -9.71 13.41
N ALA A 144 -9.94 -9.16 12.32
CA ALA A 144 -10.10 -7.75 11.95
C ALA A 144 -11.56 -7.39 11.70
N ARG A 145 -12.31 -8.29 11.05
CA ARG A 145 -13.75 -8.13 10.79
C ARG A 145 -14.58 -8.23 12.08
N ALA A 146 -14.34 -9.27 12.87
CA ALA A 146 -15.13 -9.54 14.08
C ALA A 146 -14.93 -8.47 15.16
N ASP A 147 -13.69 -8.07 15.41
CA ASP A 147 -13.35 -7.19 16.53
C ASP A 147 -13.50 -5.70 16.16
N TYR A 148 -13.23 -5.33 14.89
CA TYR A 148 -13.13 -3.93 14.48
C TYR A 148 -13.98 -3.54 13.27
N GLY A 149 -14.65 -4.49 12.61
CA GLY A 149 -15.45 -4.24 11.40
C GLY A 149 -14.61 -3.89 10.17
N LEU A 150 -13.31 -4.26 10.15
CA LEU A 150 -12.38 -3.95 9.07
C LEU A 150 -12.39 -5.04 8.00
N THR A 151 -12.28 -4.62 6.74
CA THR A 151 -12.01 -5.50 5.60
C THR A 151 -10.51 -5.63 5.40
N LEU A 152 -10.00 -6.86 5.41
CA LEU A 152 -8.61 -7.13 5.11
C LEU A 152 -8.37 -7.07 3.60
N VAL A 153 -7.33 -6.35 3.20
CA VAL A 153 -6.77 -6.35 1.85
C VAL A 153 -5.30 -6.77 1.92
N PHE A 154 -4.94 -7.82 1.21
CA PHE A 154 -3.54 -8.25 1.12
C PHE A 154 -2.82 -7.37 0.10
N HIS A 155 -1.80 -6.66 0.55
CA HIS A 155 -1.00 -5.81 -0.31
C HIS A 155 0.13 -6.60 -0.97
N THR A 156 0.02 -6.82 -2.28
CA THR A 156 1.06 -7.48 -3.06
C THR A 156 2.22 -6.52 -3.29
N HIS A 157 3.34 -6.75 -2.59
CA HIS A 157 4.46 -5.83 -2.54
C HIS A 157 5.72 -6.46 -3.15
N ALA A 158 6.59 -5.63 -3.73
CA ALA A 158 7.90 -6.06 -4.21
C ALA A 158 8.73 -6.71 -3.09
N GLU A 159 9.51 -7.74 -3.44
CA GLU A 159 10.35 -8.50 -2.52
C GLU A 159 9.57 -9.20 -1.37
N THR A 160 8.32 -9.61 -1.65
CA THR A 160 7.52 -10.51 -0.80
C THR A 160 7.26 -11.83 -1.52
N HIS A 161 6.63 -12.80 -0.85
CA HIS A 161 6.33 -14.12 -1.45
C HIS A 161 5.07 -14.11 -2.32
N VAL A 162 4.34 -12.98 -2.38
CA VAL A 162 3.17 -12.79 -3.23
C VAL A 162 3.34 -11.48 -4.02
N GLN A 163 4.27 -11.50 -5.00
CA GLN A 163 4.59 -10.33 -5.80
C GLN A 163 4.37 -10.49 -7.30
N TYR A 164 4.59 -11.69 -7.86
CA TYR A 164 4.39 -11.97 -9.28
C TYR A 164 2.94 -12.37 -9.57
N GLU A 165 2.46 -12.14 -10.80
CA GLU A 165 1.05 -12.41 -11.15
C GLU A 165 0.61 -13.85 -10.86
N ASP A 166 1.46 -14.84 -11.16
CA ASP A 166 1.19 -16.25 -10.88
C ASP A 166 1.13 -16.56 -9.37
N GLU A 167 1.96 -15.90 -8.56
CA GLU A 167 1.92 -16.00 -7.09
C GLU A 167 0.64 -15.35 -6.54
N ILE A 168 0.27 -14.18 -7.07
CA ILE A 168 -0.96 -13.48 -6.68
C ILE A 168 -2.20 -14.31 -7.07
N GLU A 169 -2.21 -14.89 -8.26
CA GLU A 169 -3.31 -15.77 -8.69
C GLU A 169 -3.40 -17.02 -7.82
N ALA A 170 -2.27 -17.67 -7.51
CA ALA A 170 -2.24 -18.80 -6.59
C ALA A 170 -2.76 -18.44 -5.18
N PHE A 171 -2.43 -17.23 -4.69
CA PHE A 171 -2.95 -16.73 -3.43
C PHE A 171 -4.46 -16.44 -3.48
N LEU A 172 -4.93 -15.83 -4.57
CA LEU A 172 -6.36 -15.60 -4.78
C LEU A 172 -7.16 -16.90 -4.83
N ASP A 173 -6.62 -17.94 -5.49
CA ASP A 173 -7.25 -19.26 -5.60
C ASP A 173 -7.28 -20.00 -4.26
N ALA A 174 -6.29 -19.74 -3.39
CA ALA A 174 -6.18 -20.39 -2.07
C ALA A 174 -6.95 -19.64 -0.96
N THR A 175 -7.43 -18.41 -1.20
CA THR A 175 -8.09 -17.59 -0.18
C THR A 175 -9.59 -17.42 -0.45
N GLU A 176 -10.38 -17.39 0.64
CA GLU A 176 -11.83 -17.20 0.58
C GLU A 176 -12.20 -15.78 0.14
N PRO A 177 -12.98 -15.62 -0.95
CA PRO A 177 -13.31 -14.30 -1.51
C PRO A 177 -14.05 -13.36 -0.55
N GLU A 178 -14.84 -13.93 0.36
CA GLU A 178 -15.61 -13.15 1.36
C GLU A 178 -14.77 -12.68 2.54
N LEU A 179 -13.56 -13.24 2.71
CA LEU A 179 -12.66 -12.89 3.82
C LEU A 179 -11.50 -12.04 3.38
N VAL A 180 -10.82 -12.43 2.30
CA VAL A 180 -9.58 -11.82 1.85
C VAL A 180 -9.76 -11.16 0.49
N SER A 181 -9.43 -9.90 0.39
CA SER A 181 -9.31 -9.17 -0.88
C SER A 181 -7.85 -8.79 -1.13
N VAL A 182 -7.53 -8.37 -2.35
CA VAL A 182 -6.21 -7.86 -2.71
C VAL A 182 -6.26 -6.35 -2.82
N LEU A 183 -5.26 -5.69 -2.29
CA LEU A 183 -4.92 -4.32 -2.61
C LEU A 183 -4.03 -4.37 -3.86
N LEU A 184 -4.54 -3.89 -4.98
CA LEU A 184 -3.73 -3.78 -6.20
C LEU A 184 -2.93 -2.48 -6.17
N ASP A 185 -1.63 -2.59 -5.95
CA ASP A 185 -0.68 -1.51 -6.17
C ASP A 185 -0.18 -1.58 -7.62
N THR A 186 -0.54 -0.59 -8.44
CA THR A 186 -0.19 -0.56 -9.85
C THR A 186 1.33 -0.45 -10.09
N GLY A 187 2.04 0.17 -9.16
CA GLY A 187 3.51 0.32 -9.23
C GLY A 187 4.25 -0.95 -8.85
N HIS A 188 3.92 -1.58 -7.71
CA HIS A 188 4.54 -2.84 -7.31
C HIS A 188 4.25 -3.95 -8.30
N HIS A 189 3.02 -4.02 -8.83
CA HIS A 189 2.65 -4.97 -9.86
C HIS A 189 3.46 -4.78 -11.14
N ALA A 190 3.61 -3.54 -11.62
CA ALA A 190 4.44 -3.21 -12.76
C ALA A 190 5.94 -3.41 -12.48
N TYR A 191 6.42 -3.15 -11.25
CA TYR A 191 7.78 -3.45 -10.81
C TYR A 191 8.11 -4.93 -11.00
N ALA A 192 7.20 -5.81 -10.57
CA ALA A 192 7.33 -7.26 -10.73
C ALA A 192 7.15 -7.75 -12.18
N GLY A 193 6.75 -6.89 -13.11
CA GLY A 193 6.61 -7.23 -14.54
C GLY A 193 5.19 -7.53 -14.98
N GLY A 194 4.21 -7.41 -14.11
CA GLY A 194 2.81 -7.61 -14.41
C GLY A 194 2.16 -6.46 -15.17
N ASP A 195 0.96 -6.70 -15.69
CA ASP A 195 0.11 -5.70 -16.34
C ASP A 195 -1.08 -5.35 -15.42
N PRO A 196 -1.01 -4.23 -14.67
CA PRO A 196 -2.08 -3.87 -13.75
C PRO A 196 -3.42 -3.56 -14.46
N VAL A 197 -3.41 -3.21 -15.75
CA VAL A 197 -4.61 -2.94 -16.54
C VAL A 197 -5.35 -4.25 -16.83
N ALA A 198 -4.63 -5.25 -17.30
CA ALA A 198 -5.17 -6.59 -17.55
C ALA A 198 -5.60 -7.27 -16.25
N PHE A 199 -4.76 -7.18 -15.22
CA PHE A 199 -5.01 -7.75 -13.90
C PHE A 199 -6.28 -7.17 -13.26
N MET A 200 -6.46 -5.85 -13.32
CA MET A 200 -7.69 -5.20 -12.83
C MET A 200 -8.95 -5.71 -13.53
N ARG A 201 -8.93 -5.87 -14.85
CA ARG A 201 -10.08 -6.42 -15.59
C ARG A 201 -10.40 -7.86 -15.19
N LYS A 202 -9.38 -8.68 -14.97
CA LYS A 202 -9.52 -10.10 -14.64
C LYS A 202 -10.01 -10.33 -13.22
N HIS A 203 -9.47 -9.59 -12.26
CA HIS A 203 -9.63 -9.86 -10.82
C HIS A 203 -10.41 -8.78 -10.06
N HIS A 204 -11.09 -7.86 -10.74
CA HIS A 204 -11.75 -6.69 -10.14
C HIS A 204 -12.68 -7.02 -8.95
N SER A 205 -13.33 -8.18 -8.94
CA SER A 205 -14.22 -8.59 -7.84
C SER A 205 -13.48 -8.84 -6.51
N ARG A 206 -12.16 -9.00 -6.57
CA ARG A 206 -11.27 -9.22 -5.41
C ARG A 206 -10.45 -7.97 -5.06
N ILE A 207 -10.67 -6.82 -5.74
CA ILE A 207 -9.84 -5.61 -5.62
C ILE A 207 -10.72 -4.42 -5.22
N PRO A 208 -11.03 -4.24 -3.92
CA PRO A 208 -11.81 -3.09 -3.45
C PRO A 208 -10.95 -1.85 -3.17
N TYR A 209 -9.63 -1.99 -3.20
CA TYR A 209 -8.67 -0.97 -2.75
C TYR A 209 -7.46 -0.93 -3.67
N LEU A 210 -7.02 0.27 -4.05
CA LEU A 210 -5.93 0.49 -5.00
C LEU A 210 -4.85 1.39 -4.41
N HIS A 211 -3.58 1.10 -4.71
CA HIS A 211 -2.51 2.07 -4.70
C HIS A 211 -2.21 2.51 -6.13
N LEU A 212 -2.29 3.82 -6.35
CA LEU A 212 -2.06 4.45 -7.65
C LEU A 212 -0.60 4.93 -7.72
N LYS A 213 0.27 4.04 -8.15
CA LYS A 213 1.72 4.18 -8.18
C LYS A 213 2.26 3.85 -9.56
N ASN A 214 3.38 4.47 -9.98
CA ASN A 214 3.99 4.19 -11.27
C ASN A 214 5.51 4.03 -11.14
N VAL A 215 6.13 3.34 -12.07
CA VAL A 215 7.57 3.03 -12.07
C VAL A 215 8.28 3.59 -13.28
N ASP A 216 9.51 4.05 -13.07
CA ASP A 216 10.39 4.53 -14.14
C ASP A 216 10.93 3.34 -14.95
N SER A 217 10.82 3.41 -16.28
CA SER A 217 11.22 2.33 -17.19
C SER A 217 12.74 2.06 -17.19
N GLU A 218 13.54 3.12 -17.11
CA GLU A 218 15.00 2.99 -17.17
C GLU A 218 15.57 2.48 -15.85
N VAL A 219 15.06 3.02 -14.73
CA VAL A 219 15.46 2.55 -13.40
C VAL A 219 15.04 1.11 -13.21
N ARG A 220 13.80 0.74 -13.60
CA ARG A 220 13.32 -0.64 -13.54
C ARG A 220 14.21 -1.60 -14.33
N ALA A 221 14.60 -1.23 -15.56
CA ALA A 221 15.48 -2.06 -16.37
C ALA A 221 16.86 -2.26 -15.71
N LYS A 222 17.44 -1.20 -15.12
CA LYS A 222 18.71 -1.28 -14.38
C LYS A 222 18.61 -2.18 -13.16
N VAL A 223 17.55 -2.01 -12.37
CA VAL A 223 17.28 -2.79 -11.15
C VAL A 223 17.15 -4.27 -11.49
N ALA A 224 16.35 -4.61 -12.49
CA ALA A 224 16.19 -5.99 -12.94
C ALA A 224 17.49 -6.62 -13.43
N ALA A 225 18.28 -5.89 -14.25
CA ALA A 225 19.54 -6.39 -14.81
C ALA A 225 20.63 -6.59 -13.73
N ALA A 226 20.69 -5.72 -12.73
CA ALA A 226 21.72 -5.75 -11.68
C ALA A 226 21.24 -6.40 -10.38
N LYS A 227 19.98 -6.85 -10.30
CA LYS A 227 19.35 -7.42 -9.11
C LYS A 227 19.50 -6.50 -7.89
N ILE A 228 19.21 -5.22 -8.08
CA ILE A 228 19.33 -4.21 -7.03
C ILE A 228 18.16 -4.39 -6.04
N PRO A 229 18.43 -4.45 -4.72
CA PRO A 229 17.38 -4.57 -3.70
C PRO A 229 16.39 -3.39 -3.75
N PHE A 230 15.14 -3.66 -3.36
CA PHE A 230 14.02 -2.72 -3.42
C PHE A 230 14.33 -1.36 -2.78
N ALA A 231 14.87 -1.34 -1.56
CA ALA A 231 15.19 -0.08 -0.88
C ALA A 231 16.20 0.79 -1.65
N GLN A 232 17.18 0.16 -2.33
CA GLN A 232 18.13 0.87 -3.18
C GLN A 232 17.46 1.34 -4.48
N ALA A 233 16.55 0.53 -5.04
CA ALA A 233 15.78 0.90 -6.23
C ALA A 233 14.92 2.15 -5.97
N VAL A 234 14.28 2.24 -4.80
CA VAL A 234 13.54 3.43 -4.37
C VAL A 234 14.45 4.66 -4.30
N ALA A 235 15.62 4.54 -3.66
CA ALA A 235 16.60 5.63 -3.57
C ALA A 235 17.12 6.09 -4.94
N MET A 236 17.10 5.22 -5.95
CA MET A 236 17.44 5.54 -7.35
C MET A 236 16.29 6.27 -8.09
N GLY A 237 15.13 6.45 -7.50
CA GLY A 237 13.97 7.07 -8.12
C GLY A 237 13.14 6.10 -8.95
N MET A 238 12.99 4.85 -8.48
CA MET A 238 12.16 3.81 -9.12
C MET A 238 10.72 4.27 -9.30
N PHE A 239 10.13 4.86 -8.27
CA PHE A 239 8.75 5.30 -8.33
C PHE A 239 8.64 6.75 -8.78
N VAL A 240 7.72 6.98 -9.71
CA VAL A 240 7.49 8.28 -10.36
C VAL A 240 6.01 8.65 -10.36
N GLU A 241 5.73 9.90 -10.68
CA GLU A 241 4.37 10.39 -10.83
C GLU A 241 3.56 9.51 -11.83
N PRO A 242 2.28 9.23 -11.60
CA PRO A 242 1.44 8.42 -12.50
C PRO A 242 1.51 8.80 -13.97
N ALA A 243 1.71 10.08 -14.28
CA ALA A 243 1.84 10.58 -15.65
C ALA A 243 3.15 10.18 -16.36
N ARG A 244 4.15 9.62 -15.66
CA ARG A 244 5.54 9.53 -16.16
C ARG A 244 6.10 8.12 -16.27
N GLY A 245 5.43 7.11 -15.72
CA GLY A 245 5.95 5.75 -15.65
C GLY A 245 5.43 4.83 -16.75
N VAL A 246 5.67 3.53 -16.54
CA VAL A 246 5.32 2.48 -17.51
C VAL A 246 3.84 2.12 -17.51
N VAL A 247 3.13 2.36 -16.39
CA VAL A 247 1.68 2.09 -16.30
C VAL A 247 0.93 3.17 -17.07
N ASP A 248 0.16 2.76 -18.08
CA ASP A 248 -0.75 3.66 -18.81
C ASP A 248 -2.01 3.92 -17.95
N PHE A 249 -2.02 5.04 -17.23
CA PHE A 249 -3.14 5.43 -16.38
C PHE A 249 -4.41 5.80 -17.16
N ALA A 250 -4.31 6.13 -18.44
CA ALA A 250 -5.50 6.30 -19.27
C ALA A 250 -6.16 4.95 -19.57
N ALA A 251 -5.37 3.93 -19.91
CA ALA A 251 -5.85 2.57 -20.08
C ALA A 251 -6.34 1.96 -18.75
N PHE A 252 -5.67 2.26 -17.63
CA PHE A 252 -6.11 1.83 -16.29
C PHE A 252 -7.46 2.44 -15.90
N ARG A 253 -7.66 3.76 -16.15
CA ARG A 253 -8.96 4.41 -16.00
C ARG A 253 -10.05 3.70 -16.80
N ASP A 254 -9.76 3.33 -18.05
CA ASP A 254 -10.74 2.64 -18.91
C ASP A 254 -11.06 1.25 -18.33
N ALA A 255 -10.06 0.52 -17.82
CA ALA A 255 -10.29 -0.74 -17.11
C ALA A 255 -11.20 -0.54 -15.87
N LEU A 256 -10.96 0.50 -15.06
CA LEU A 256 -11.83 0.84 -13.92
C LEU A 256 -13.28 1.15 -14.36
N ARG A 257 -13.46 1.78 -15.50
CA ARG A 257 -14.80 2.05 -16.08
C ARG A 257 -15.47 0.77 -16.55
N ASP A 258 -14.74 -0.08 -17.28
CA ASP A 258 -15.24 -1.34 -17.81
C ASP A 258 -15.82 -2.24 -16.71
N VAL A 259 -15.17 -2.26 -15.54
CA VAL A 259 -15.61 -3.07 -14.38
C VAL A 259 -16.52 -2.29 -13.42
N ALA A 260 -16.91 -1.05 -13.75
CA ALA A 260 -17.72 -0.17 -12.91
C ALA A 260 -17.15 0.01 -11.48
N TYR A 261 -15.83 0.11 -11.35
CA TYR A 261 -15.14 0.15 -10.06
C TYR A 261 -15.71 1.21 -9.11
N VAL A 262 -15.89 0.82 -7.84
CA VAL A 262 -16.24 1.69 -6.73
C VAL A 262 -15.34 1.35 -5.54
N GLY A 263 -14.50 2.28 -5.13
CA GLY A 263 -13.53 2.03 -4.05
C GLY A 263 -12.57 3.19 -3.84
N TYR A 264 -11.51 2.91 -3.10
CA TYR A 264 -10.43 3.87 -2.86
C TYR A 264 -9.30 3.70 -3.88
N GLY A 265 -8.64 4.82 -4.19
CA GLY A 265 -7.39 4.86 -4.92
C GLY A 265 -6.41 5.78 -4.20
N ILE A 266 -5.49 5.19 -3.45
CA ILE A 266 -4.49 5.92 -2.67
C ILE A 266 -3.28 6.17 -3.54
N VAL A 267 -2.94 7.43 -3.71
CA VAL A 267 -1.75 7.84 -4.45
C VAL A 267 -0.53 7.58 -3.60
N GLU A 268 0.39 6.82 -4.16
CA GLU A 268 1.68 6.55 -3.55
C GLU A 268 2.83 6.77 -4.53
N GLN A 269 3.90 7.31 -3.99
CA GLN A 269 5.21 7.38 -4.65
C GLN A 269 6.28 7.20 -3.60
N ASP A 270 6.82 5.99 -3.50
CA ASP A 270 7.86 5.71 -2.51
C ASP A 270 9.08 6.59 -2.74
N MET A 271 9.42 7.33 -1.70
CA MET A 271 10.58 8.20 -1.65
C MET A 271 11.22 8.09 -0.27
N PHE A 272 12.39 7.48 -0.16
CA PHE A 272 13.08 7.41 1.13
C PHE A 272 14.61 7.41 0.98
N PRO A 273 15.32 8.34 1.67
CA PRO A 273 14.77 9.56 2.28
C PRO A 273 14.33 10.57 1.20
N ALA A 274 13.29 11.37 1.51
CA ALA A 274 12.80 12.40 0.61
C ALA A 274 13.25 13.80 1.05
N PRO A 275 13.77 14.64 0.13
CA PRO A 275 13.91 16.08 0.40
C PRO A 275 12.55 16.71 0.69
N PHE A 276 12.44 17.50 1.75
CA PHE A 276 11.16 18.01 2.28
C PHE A 276 10.42 19.01 1.36
N ASP A 277 11.06 19.48 0.31
CA ASP A 277 10.48 20.38 -0.70
C ASP A 277 9.90 19.64 -1.92
N LYS A 278 10.14 18.34 -2.05
CA LYS A 278 9.68 17.54 -3.18
C LYS A 278 8.23 17.06 -3.10
N PRO A 279 7.73 16.53 -1.96
CA PRO A 279 6.43 15.85 -1.92
C PRO A 279 5.25 16.72 -2.34
N LEU A 280 5.11 17.90 -1.76
CA LEU A 280 3.95 18.77 -2.01
C LEU A 280 3.75 19.13 -3.50
N PRO A 281 4.77 19.59 -4.26
CA PRO A 281 4.61 19.84 -5.69
C PRO A 281 4.24 18.59 -6.49
N ILE A 282 4.79 17.42 -6.14
CA ILE A 282 4.47 16.13 -6.77
C ILE A 282 3.00 15.78 -6.49
N ALA A 283 2.57 15.84 -5.24
CA ALA A 283 1.21 15.53 -4.81
C ALA A 283 0.16 16.37 -5.56
N LYS A 284 0.41 17.70 -5.69
CA LYS A 284 -0.46 18.61 -6.45
C LYS A 284 -0.57 18.22 -7.92
N ARG A 285 0.56 17.96 -8.58
CA ARG A 285 0.56 17.57 -10.00
C ARG A 285 -0.10 16.21 -10.22
N THR A 286 0.16 15.25 -9.36
CA THR A 286 -0.43 13.91 -9.44
C THR A 286 -1.94 13.96 -9.30
N LEU A 287 -2.45 14.66 -8.30
CA LEU A 287 -3.89 14.80 -8.10
C LEU A 287 -4.57 15.52 -9.28
N ALA A 288 -3.94 16.58 -9.79
CA ALA A 288 -4.43 17.30 -10.96
C ALA A 288 -4.49 16.40 -12.21
N TYR A 289 -3.42 15.61 -12.44
CA TYR A 289 -3.37 14.67 -13.57
C TYR A 289 -4.45 13.59 -13.46
N LEU A 290 -4.61 12.95 -12.30
CA LEU A 290 -5.61 11.90 -12.11
C LEU A 290 -7.02 12.43 -12.35
N ARG A 291 -7.35 13.61 -11.81
CA ARG A 291 -8.65 14.29 -12.08
C ARG A 291 -8.82 14.63 -13.56
N GLN A 292 -7.78 15.12 -14.22
CA GLN A 292 -7.81 15.46 -15.66
C GLN A 292 -8.14 14.24 -16.52
N ILE A 293 -7.60 13.07 -16.19
CA ILE A 293 -7.90 11.85 -16.94
C ILE A 293 -9.21 11.18 -16.49
N GLY A 294 -9.88 11.69 -15.47
CA GLY A 294 -11.16 11.22 -14.97
C GLY A 294 -11.06 10.04 -13.97
N ILE A 295 -9.97 9.97 -13.19
CA ILE A 295 -9.88 9.19 -11.97
C ILE A 295 -10.09 10.16 -10.78
N GLY A 296 -11.19 9.97 -10.01
CA GLY A 296 -11.55 10.81 -8.87
C GLY A 296 -12.73 11.73 -9.11
#